data_8c4207d41bde38bda3e48eee40024822
#
_entry.id   8c4207d41bde38bda3e48eee40024822
#
_cell.length_a   1.000
_cell.length_b   1.000
_cell.length_c   1.000
_cell.angle_alpha   90.00
_cell.angle_beta   90.00
_cell.angle_gamma   90.00
#
_symmetry.space_group_name_H-M   'P 1'
#
loop_
_entity.id
_entity.type
_entity.pdbx_description
1 polymer ?
#
loop_
_entity_poly.entity_id
_entity_poly.type
_entity_poly.pdbx_seq_one_letter_code
_entity_poly.pdbx_strand_id
1 'polypeptide(L)'
;MTTDKFKILFIEGKNRKNKKNQSPLFCRITLNGNRKQISTGINIESEHWDTKNQVILNSHKSAILYNSQLDKIKSKVNSISMILRLQENPFSIEDIHDKYFGKELKKSEFILSYYKQYLSKIEKLVGLEIKDNTYNKFVYVGNHLEAFLKWKFKKTDFPLEELSLQFLDDFDYYLKTEKKQEQITINKTIQRLKTPIRQAISEGYLDRDPSILHKSKTVRKTVIFLTTEELKTL
;
A
#
# COMPACT_ATOMS: atom_id res chain seq x y z
N MET A 1 3.98 -15.03 -22.48
CA MET A 1 3.91 -15.31 -21.01
C MET A 1 5.33 -15.34 -20.48
N THR A 2 5.74 -14.32 -19.75
CA THR A 2 7.04 -14.30 -19.05
C THR A 2 6.93 -15.24 -17.87
N THR A 3 7.64 -16.38 -17.93
CA THR A 3 7.73 -17.32 -16.81
C THR A 3 8.49 -16.67 -15.67
N ASP A 4 7.80 -16.37 -14.58
CA ASP A 4 8.42 -15.85 -13.37
C ASP A 4 9.53 -16.80 -12.88
N LYS A 5 10.73 -16.27 -12.76
CA LYS A 5 11.88 -17.01 -12.21
C LYS A 5 11.76 -17.08 -10.69
N PHE A 6 11.15 -18.15 -10.20
CA PHE A 6 10.98 -18.41 -8.78
C PHE A 6 11.94 -19.51 -8.31
N LYS A 7 12.68 -19.27 -7.21
CA LYS A 7 13.64 -20.21 -6.64
C LYS A 7 13.66 -20.14 -5.12
N ILE A 8 13.74 -21.29 -4.46
CA ILE A 8 13.92 -21.43 -3.02
C ILE A 8 15.25 -22.15 -2.77
N LEU A 9 16.09 -21.59 -1.89
CA LEU A 9 17.35 -22.20 -1.46
C LEU A 9 17.51 -22.03 0.04
N PHE A 10 18.03 -23.05 0.71
CA PHE A 10 18.52 -22.91 2.07
C PHE A 10 19.99 -22.50 2.05
N ILE A 11 20.33 -21.52 2.84
CA ILE A 11 21.68 -20.97 2.92
C ILE A 11 22.16 -20.87 4.35
N GLU A 12 23.41 -21.23 4.55
CA GLU A 12 24.09 -21.09 5.82
C GLU A 12 24.59 -19.66 6.02
N GLY A 13 24.30 -19.09 7.19
CA GLY A 13 24.80 -17.80 7.61
C GLY A 13 26.17 -17.88 8.26
N LYS A 14 27.22 -18.24 7.50
CA LYS A 14 28.59 -18.50 8.02
C LYS A 14 29.16 -17.39 8.89
N ASN A 15 28.81 -16.13 8.61
CA ASN A 15 29.29 -14.96 9.35
C ASN A 15 28.46 -14.66 10.60
N ARG A 16 27.47 -15.50 10.95
CA ARG A 16 26.53 -15.28 12.07
C ARG A 16 26.53 -16.46 13.06
N LYS A 17 27.70 -17.00 13.33
CA LYS A 17 27.87 -18.13 14.26
C LYS A 17 27.50 -17.74 15.66
N ASN A 18 26.78 -18.63 16.36
CA ASN A 18 26.47 -18.49 17.77
C ASN A 18 27.67 -18.88 18.67
N LYS A 19 27.51 -18.74 19.98
CA LYS A 19 28.54 -19.10 20.97
C LYS A 19 28.94 -20.59 20.94
N LYS A 20 28.13 -21.46 20.33
CA LYS A 20 28.39 -22.89 20.14
C LYS A 20 29.01 -23.21 18.79
N ASN A 21 29.54 -22.21 18.05
CA ASN A 21 30.13 -22.31 16.71
C ASN A 21 29.14 -22.81 15.63
N GLN A 22 27.82 -22.70 15.88
CA GLN A 22 26.77 -23.09 14.94
C GLN A 22 26.31 -21.90 14.11
N SER A 23 26.12 -22.14 12.81
CA SER A 23 25.61 -21.15 11.84
C SER A 23 24.09 -21.27 11.69
N PRO A 24 23.33 -20.17 11.64
CA PRO A 24 21.91 -20.20 11.34
C PRO A 24 21.65 -20.56 9.85
N LEU A 25 20.62 -21.36 9.62
CA LEU A 25 20.11 -21.61 8.28
C LEU A 25 18.96 -20.63 7.95
N PHE A 26 18.98 -20.10 6.72
CA PHE A 26 17.94 -19.23 6.19
C PHE A 26 17.32 -19.85 4.94
N CYS A 27 16.01 -19.73 4.80
CA CYS A 27 15.31 -19.97 3.56
C CYS A 27 15.40 -18.70 2.69
N ARG A 28 16.14 -18.74 1.59
CA ARG A 28 16.21 -17.66 0.60
C ARG A 28 15.21 -17.91 -0.50
N ILE A 29 14.29 -16.97 -0.67
CA ILE A 29 13.33 -16.92 -1.75
C ILE A 29 13.87 -15.94 -2.79
N THR A 30 13.77 -16.29 -4.06
CA THR A 30 14.10 -15.41 -5.20
C THR A 30 12.92 -15.36 -6.15
N LEU A 31 12.47 -14.19 -6.51
CA LEU A 31 11.41 -13.94 -7.50
C LEU A 31 11.87 -12.84 -8.46
N ASN A 32 12.01 -13.16 -9.76
CA ASN A 32 12.42 -12.20 -10.79
C ASN A 32 13.67 -11.38 -10.42
N GLY A 33 14.65 -12.02 -9.77
CA GLY A 33 15.92 -11.41 -9.34
C GLY A 33 15.88 -10.77 -7.93
N ASN A 34 14.73 -10.42 -7.42
CA ASN A 34 14.57 -9.93 -6.05
C ASN A 34 14.71 -11.06 -5.04
N ARG A 35 15.29 -10.77 -3.86
CA ARG A 35 15.60 -11.78 -2.85
C ARG A 35 15.10 -11.38 -1.47
N LYS A 36 14.50 -12.36 -0.77
CA LYS A 36 14.14 -12.26 0.67
C LYS A 36 14.68 -13.48 1.41
N GLN A 37 14.89 -13.33 2.72
CA GLN A 37 15.34 -14.42 3.57
C GLN A 37 14.38 -14.58 4.76
N ILE A 38 14.04 -15.82 5.05
CA ILE A 38 13.24 -16.21 6.21
C ILE A 38 14.14 -17.05 7.11
N SER A 39 14.18 -16.75 8.40
CA SER A 39 14.89 -17.58 9.37
C SER A 39 14.18 -18.93 9.50
N THR A 40 14.95 -20.03 9.46
CA THR A 40 14.40 -21.36 9.68
C THR A 40 14.31 -21.70 11.17
N GLY A 41 15.01 -20.94 12.04
CA GLY A 41 15.17 -21.27 13.47
C GLY A 41 16.21 -22.37 13.74
N ILE A 42 16.81 -22.96 12.69
CA ILE A 42 17.80 -24.04 12.82
C ILE A 42 19.20 -23.43 12.83
N ASN A 43 20.00 -23.83 13.81
CA ASN A 43 21.45 -23.56 13.88
C ASN A 43 22.19 -24.88 13.79
N ILE A 44 23.25 -24.93 12.99
CA ILE A 44 23.97 -26.16 12.68
C ILE A 44 25.46 -25.89 12.50
N GLU A 45 26.30 -26.83 12.85
CA GLU A 45 27.71 -26.86 12.50
C GLU A 45 27.86 -27.06 10.99
N SER A 46 28.77 -26.29 10.36
CA SER A 46 28.92 -26.25 8.89
C SER A 46 29.26 -27.63 8.29
N GLU A 47 29.91 -28.53 9.06
CA GLU A 47 30.26 -29.88 8.67
C GLU A 47 29.05 -30.80 8.46
N HIS A 48 27.92 -30.49 9.10
CA HIS A 48 26.68 -31.26 8.97
C HIS A 48 25.74 -30.70 7.88
N TRP A 49 26.14 -29.62 7.15
CA TRP A 49 25.31 -29.02 6.12
C TRP A 49 25.78 -29.37 4.71
N ASP A 50 24.97 -30.08 3.94
CA ASP A 50 25.19 -30.30 2.53
C ASP A 50 24.56 -29.20 1.69
N THR A 51 25.37 -28.24 1.26
CA THR A 51 24.94 -27.10 0.44
C THR A 51 24.44 -27.51 -0.94
N LYS A 52 24.98 -28.62 -1.51
CA LYS A 52 24.60 -29.06 -2.86
C LYS A 52 23.20 -29.70 -2.85
N ASN A 53 22.98 -30.60 -1.91
CA ASN A 53 21.73 -31.34 -1.78
C ASN A 53 20.69 -30.59 -0.94
N GLN A 54 21.10 -29.52 -0.24
CA GLN A 54 20.22 -28.68 0.60
C GLN A 54 19.60 -29.47 1.78
N VAL A 55 20.42 -30.35 2.38
CA VAL A 55 20.00 -31.21 3.49
C VAL A 55 21.03 -31.22 4.61
N ILE A 56 20.56 -31.54 5.79
CA ILE A 56 21.38 -31.79 6.97
C ILE A 56 21.77 -33.24 6.95
N LEU A 57 23.08 -33.50 7.06
CA LEU A 57 23.66 -34.85 6.97
C LEU A 57 23.23 -35.72 8.17
N ASN A 58 23.06 -37.00 7.95
CA ASN A 58 22.65 -37.98 8.97
C ASN A 58 23.64 -38.10 10.14
N SER A 59 24.86 -37.57 9.99
CA SER A 59 25.82 -37.45 11.09
C SER A 59 25.37 -36.52 12.21
N HIS A 60 24.39 -35.61 11.94
CA HIS A 60 23.79 -34.76 12.95
C HIS A 60 22.61 -35.47 13.63
N LYS A 61 22.59 -35.51 14.97
CA LYS A 61 21.60 -36.24 15.77
C LYS A 61 20.14 -35.86 15.49
N SER A 62 19.87 -34.63 15.05
CA SER A 62 18.53 -34.12 14.75
C SER A 62 18.28 -34.01 13.23
N ALA A 63 19.05 -34.68 12.37
CA ALA A 63 18.97 -34.54 10.91
C ALA A 63 17.55 -34.76 10.37
N ILE A 64 16.89 -35.85 10.80
CA ILE A 64 15.53 -36.18 10.35
C ILE A 64 14.53 -35.06 10.70
N LEU A 65 14.58 -34.58 11.96
CA LEU A 65 13.69 -33.51 12.43
C LEU A 65 13.91 -32.22 11.67
N TYR A 66 15.17 -31.82 11.53
CA TYR A 66 15.50 -30.55 10.86
C TYR A 66 15.23 -30.61 9.35
N ASN A 67 15.53 -31.71 8.68
CA ASN A 67 15.17 -31.87 7.27
C ASN A 67 13.65 -31.81 7.05
N SER A 68 12.87 -32.48 7.92
CA SER A 68 11.40 -32.36 7.90
C SER A 68 10.92 -30.91 8.10
N GLN A 69 11.58 -30.15 8.96
CA GLN A 69 11.27 -28.72 9.17
C GLN A 69 11.60 -27.88 7.91
N LEU A 70 12.76 -28.12 7.27
CA LEU A 70 13.13 -27.46 6.02
C LEU A 70 12.12 -27.77 4.90
N ASP A 71 11.69 -29.02 4.78
CA ASP A 71 10.68 -29.42 3.79
C ASP A 71 9.32 -28.75 4.03
N LYS A 72 8.90 -28.63 5.29
CA LYS A 72 7.67 -27.88 5.65
C LYS A 72 7.77 -26.42 5.25
N ILE A 73 8.90 -25.77 5.51
CA ILE A 73 9.14 -24.36 5.11
C ILE A 73 9.07 -24.24 3.58
N LYS A 74 9.77 -25.10 2.86
CA LYS A 74 9.80 -25.11 1.39
C LYS A 74 8.41 -25.34 0.80
N SER A 75 7.65 -26.30 1.33
CA SER A 75 6.28 -26.60 0.91
C SER A 75 5.34 -25.43 1.17
N LYS A 76 5.41 -24.79 2.35
CA LYS A 76 4.60 -23.61 2.69
C LYS A 76 4.87 -22.45 1.73
N VAL A 77 6.14 -22.15 1.43
CA VAL A 77 6.52 -21.08 0.50
C VAL A 77 6.06 -21.39 -0.92
N ASN A 78 6.18 -22.63 -1.38
CA ASN A 78 5.68 -23.06 -2.70
C ASN A 78 4.16 -22.92 -2.80
N SER A 79 3.41 -23.37 -1.79
CA SER A 79 1.94 -23.24 -1.75
C SER A 79 1.49 -21.77 -1.80
N ILE A 80 2.17 -20.89 -1.06
CA ILE A 80 1.89 -19.45 -1.10
C ILE A 80 2.13 -18.89 -2.50
N SER A 81 3.28 -19.20 -3.12
CA SER A 81 3.59 -18.74 -4.48
C SER A 81 2.55 -19.24 -5.49
N MET A 82 2.09 -20.48 -5.36
CA MET A 82 1.06 -21.04 -6.23
C MET A 82 -0.29 -20.35 -6.06
N ILE A 83 -0.72 -20.10 -4.82
CA ILE A 83 -1.97 -19.38 -4.52
C ILE A 83 -1.93 -17.97 -5.12
N LEU A 84 -0.80 -17.26 -4.98
CA LEU A 84 -0.66 -15.90 -5.53
C LEU A 84 -0.72 -15.88 -7.05
N ARG A 85 -0.14 -16.88 -7.73
CA ARG A 85 -0.21 -17.02 -9.19
C ARG A 85 -1.64 -17.28 -9.69
N LEU A 86 -2.43 -18.06 -8.94
CA LEU A 86 -3.82 -18.36 -9.28
C LEU A 86 -4.75 -17.14 -9.13
N GLN A 87 -4.36 -16.12 -8.37
CA GLN A 87 -5.13 -14.89 -8.20
C GLN A 87 -5.04 -13.93 -9.40
N GLU A 88 -4.22 -14.25 -10.42
CA GLU A 88 -4.01 -13.46 -11.66
C GLU A 88 -3.57 -12.00 -11.43
N ASN A 89 -3.35 -11.60 -10.19
CA ASN A 89 -2.83 -10.29 -9.84
C ASN A 89 -1.30 -10.29 -9.80
N PRO A 90 -0.64 -9.21 -10.24
CA PRO A 90 0.79 -9.05 -10.03
C PRO A 90 1.13 -9.16 -8.55
N PHE A 91 2.15 -9.94 -8.20
CA PHE A 91 2.61 -10.06 -6.81
C PHE A 91 4.13 -9.94 -6.74
N SER A 92 4.60 -9.51 -5.59
CA SER A 92 6.00 -9.27 -5.27
C SER A 92 6.57 -10.37 -4.36
N ILE A 93 7.87 -10.31 -4.12
CA ILE A 93 8.51 -11.18 -3.14
C ILE A 93 8.09 -10.82 -1.70
N GLU A 94 7.74 -9.57 -1.47
CA GLU A 94 7.20 -9.06 -0.23
C GLU A 94 5.86 -9.73 0.12
N ASP A 95 5.00 -9.91 -0.88
CA ASP A 95 3.70 -10.56 -0.71
C ASP A 95 3.86 -12.03 -0.27
N ILE A 96 4.84 -12.75 -0.85
CA ILE A 96 5.17 -14.11 -0.43
C ILE A 96 5.65 -14.12 1.03
N HIS A 97 6.55 -13.19 1.38
CA HIS A 97 7.11 -13.07 2.71
C HIS A 97 6.04 -12.76 3.76
N ASP A 98 5.19 -11.78 3.49
CA ASP A 98 4.16 -11.32 4.41
C ASP A 98 3.08 -12.41 4.60
N LYS A 99 2.66 -13.07 3.53
CA LYS A 99 1.73 -14.21 3.62
C LYS A 99 2.33 -15.41 4.36
N TYR A 100 3.64 -15.63 4.27
CA TYR A 100 4.33 -16.67 5.05
C TYR A 100 4.20 -16.44 6.55
N PHE A 101 4.29 -15.19 7.01
CA PHE A 101 4.14 -14.79 8.40
C PHE A 101 2.68 -14.56 8.83
N GLY A 102 1.72 -14.88 7.98
CA GLY A 102 0.29 -14.72 8.27
C GLY A 102 -0.20 -13.28 8.25
N LYS A 103 0.59 -12.36 7.67
CA LYS A 103 0.10 -11.01 7.40
C LYS A 103 -0.88 -11.06 6.25
N GLU A 104 -2.00 -10.37 6.38
CA GLU A 104 -2.90 -10.17 5.26
C GLU A 104 -2.16 -9.40 4.16
N LEU A 105 -2.33 -9.85 2.91
CA LEU A 105 -1.82 -9.11 1.78
C LEU A 105 -2.52 -7.75 1.75
N LYS A 106 -1.74 -6.70 1.64
CA LYS A 106 -2.31 -5.38 1.40
C LYS A 106 -3.13 -5.43 0.13
N LYS A 107 -4.37 -5.03 0.24
CA LYS A 107 -5.22 -4.83 -0.93
C LYS A 107 -4.60 -3.68 -1.73
N SER A 108 -4.00 -3.98 -2.89
CA SER A 108 -3.59 -2.91 -3.79
C SER A 108 -4.85 -2.33 -4.45
N GLU A 109 -5.05 -1.04 -4.33
CA GLU A 109 -6.15 -0.31 -4.96
C GLU A 109 -5.62 1.03 -5.47
N PHE A 110 -6.30 1.58 -6.46
CA PHE A 110 -5.95 2.86 -7.07
C PHE A 110 -6.90 3.94 -6.61
N ILE A 111 -6.39 5.17 -6.44
CA ILE A 111 -7.17 6.26 -5.83
C ILE A 111 -8.42 6.64 -6.63
N LEU A 112 -8.31 6.74 -7.97
CA LEU A 112 -9.45 7.13 -8.80
C LEU A 112 -10.50 6.02 -8.87
N SER A 113 -10.05 4.76 -9.02
CA SER A 113 -10.92 3.58 -9.01
C SER A 113 -11.66 3.46 -7.69
N TYR A 114 -10.95 3.59 -6.57
CA TYR A 114 -11.55 3.59 -5.23
C TYR A 114 -12.53 4.77 -5.03
N TYR A 115 -12.15 5.96 -5.51
CA TYR A 115 -13.01 7.15 -5.45
C TYR A 115 -14.31 6.95 -6.22
N LYS A 116 -14.25 6.33 -7.41
CA LYS A 116 -15.45 5.98 -8.20
C LYS A 116 -16.34 4.96 -7.47
N GLN A 117 -15.75 3.96 -6.81
CA GLN A 117 -16.52 3.03 -5.96
C GLN A 117 -17.18 3.75 -4.79
N TYR A 118 -16.47 4.68 -4.15
CA TYR A 118 -17.04 5.54 -3.09
C TYR A 118 -18.20 6.37 -3.61
N LEU A 119 -18.08 7.01 -4.79
CA LEU A 119 -19.19 7.77 -5.42
C LEU A 119 -20.40 6.88 -5.64
N SER A 120 -20.26 5.68 -6.17
CA SER A 120 -21.36 4.74 -6.39
C SER A 120 -22.05 4.30 -5.08
N LYS A 121 -21.32 4.24 -3.97
CA LYS A 121 -21.89 3.97 -2.64
C LYS A 121 -22.73 5.15 -2.15
N ILE A 122 -22.21 6.39 -2.19
CA ILE A 122 -22.88 7.57 -1.69
C ILE A 122 -24.04 8.02 -2.59
N GLU A 123 -24.01 7.69 -3.88
CA GLU A 123 -25.12 7.95 -4.81
C GLU A 123 -26.41 7.29 -4.34
N LYS A 124 -26.34 6.05 -3.84
CA LYS A 124 -27.49 5.32 -3.30
C LYS A 124 -28.08 5.94 -2.03
N LEU A 125 -27.34 6.82 -1.39
CA LEU A 125 -27.78 7.55 -0.18
C LEU A 125 -28.37 8.92 -0.49
N VAL A 126 -28.36 9.32 -1.77
CA VAL A 126 -28.98 10.59 -2.20
C VAL A 126 -30.48 10.54 -1.97
N GLY A 127 -31.02 11.57 -1.34
CA GLY A 127 -32.42 11.63 -0.93
C GLY A 127 -32.74 10.93 0.40
N LEU A 128 -31.83 10.10 0.91
CA LEU A 128 -31.96 9.44 2.23
C LEU A 128 -31.11 10.17 3.30
N GLU A 129 -29.80 10.17 3.11
CA GLU A 129 -28.82 10.76 4.06
C GLU A 129 -28.10 11.96 3.48
N ILE A 130 -27.99 12.05 2.15
CA ILE A 130 -27.21 13.02 1.42
C ILE A 130 -28.11 13.81 0.46
N LYS A 131 -27.90 15.13 0.39
CA LYS A 131 -28.56 15.97 -0.61
C LYS A 131 -27.84 15.89 -1.96
N ASP A 132 -28.57 16.00 -3.09
CA ASP A 132 -28.01 16.04 -4.45
C ASP A 132 -26.83 17.00 -4.57
N ASN A 133 -26.97 18.21 -4.04
CA ASN A 133 -25.89 19.21 -4.05
C ASN A 133 -24.63 18.74 -3.33
N THR A 134 -24.75 17.87 -2.32
CA THR A 134 -23.58 17.30 -1.62
C THR A 134 -22.93 16.25 -2.46
N TYR A 135 -23.70 15.35 -3.06
CA TYR A 135 -23.21 14.34 -4.01
C TYR A 135 -22.47 15.00 -5.19
N ASN A 136 -23.09 15.98 -5.83
CA ASN A 136 -22.48 16.69 -6.96
C ASN A 136 -21.12 17.34 -6.61
N LYS A 137 -20.93 17.79 -5.37
CA LYS A 137 -19.62 18.27 -4.91
C LYS A 137 -18.57 17.18 -4.80
N PHE A 138 -18.95 15.94 -4.49
CA PHE A 138 -18.02 14.81 -4.53
C PHE A 138 -17.71 14.39 -5.97
N VAL A 139 -18.69 14.37 -6.87
CA VAL A 139 -18.47 14.13 -8.31
C VAL A 139 -17.49 15.15 -8.88
N TYR A 140 -17.66 16.43 -8.54
CA TYR A 140 -16.75 17.49 -8.94
C TYR A 140 -15.30 17.24 -8.49
N VAL A 141 -15.10 16.80 -7.24
CA VAL A 141 -13.77 16.42 -6.73
C VAL A 141 -13.17 15.26 -7.51
N GLY A 142 -13.96 14.24 -7.83
CA GLY A 142 -13.52 13.10 -8.64
C GLY A 142 -13.03 13.51 -10.03
N ASN A 143 -13.76 14.41 -10.70
CA ASN A 143 -13.38 14.94 -12.00
C ASN A 143 -12.07 15.74 -11.94
N HIS A 144 -11.86 16.53 -10.88
CA HIS A 144 -10.59 17.24 -10.68
C HIS A 144 -9.44 16.31 -10.35
N LEU A 145 -9.68 15.26 -9.58
CA LEU A 145 -8.69 14.23 -9.29
C LEU A 145 -8.22 13.53 -10.59
N GLU A 146 -9.15 13.10 -11.41
CA GLU A 146 -8.83 12.48 -12.72
C GLU A 146 -8.01 13.40 -13.63
N ALA A 147 -8.41 14.65 -13.73
CA ALA A 147 -7.70 15.64 -14.52
C ALA A 147 -6.30 15.94 -13.97
N PHE A 148 -6.14 15.98 -12.64
CA PHE A 148 -4.86 16.14 -11.97
C PHE A 148 -3.91 14.97 -12.23
N LEU A 149 -4.39 13.73 -12.14
CA LEU A 149 -3.58 12.55 -12.41
C LEU A 149 -3.02 12.55 -13.85
N LYS A 150 -3.85 12.91 -14.79
CA LYS A 150 -3.44 13.08 -16.20
C LYS A 150 -2.41 14.20 -16.37
N TRP A 151 -2.62 15.33 -15.68
CA TRP A 151 -1.73 16.50 -15.78
C TRP A 151 -0.36 16.24 -15.14
N LYS A 152 -0.34 15.77 -13.89
CA LYS A 152 0.89 15.63 -13.11
C LYS A 152 1.68 14.36 -13.45
N PHE A 153 1.00 13.22 -13.50
CA PHE A 153 1.63 11.90 -13.58
C PHE A 153 1.56 11.26 -14.97
N LYS A 154 0.79 11.85 -15.91
CA LYS A 154 0.51 11.27 -17.23
C LYS A 154 -0.06 9.84 -17.13
N LYS A 155 -0.79 9.56 -16.05
CA LYS A 155 -1.41 8.27 -15.76
C LYS A 155 -2.93 8.42 -15.69
N THR A 156 -3.62 7.31 -15.91
CA THR A 156 -5.09 7.23 -15.77
C THR A 156 -5.53 7.06 -14.32
N ASP A 157 -4.65 6.49 -13.47
CA ASP A 157 -4.90 6.29 -12.05
C ASP A 157 -3.57 6.26 -11.27
N PHE A 158 -3.62 6.25 -9.93
CA PHE A 158 -2.44 6.31 -9.07
C PHE A 158 -2.62 5.38 -7.85
N PRO A 159 -1.59 4.58 -7.47
CA PRO A 159 -1.71 3.63 -6.35
C PRO A 159 -2.01 4.34 -5.03
N LEU A 160 -3.00 3.83 -4.28
CA LEU A 160 -3.35 4.38 -2.96
C LEU A 160 -2.16 4.36 -1.98
N GLU A 161 -1.36 3.29 -2.02
CA GLU A 161 -0.20 3.11 -1.13
C GLU A 161 0.92 4.14 -1.35
N GLU A 162 0.97 4.77 -2.54
CA GLU A 162 1.93 5.83 -2.88
C GLU A 162 1.43 7.22 -2.49
N LEU A 163 0.21 7.36 -1.94
CA LEU A 163 -0.32 8.64 -1.50
C LEU A 163 0.54 9.22 -0.38
N SER A 164 0.87 10.49 -0.53
CA SER A 164 1.72 11.25 0.40
C SER A 164 1.16 12.64 0.65
N LEU A 165 1.73 13.35 1.63
CA LEU A 165 1.45 14.77 1.82
C LEU A 165 1.73 15.57 0.54
N GLN A 166 2.85 15.26 -0.14
CA GLN A 166 3.23 15.91 -1.40
C GLN A 166 2.16 15.77 -2.48
N PHE A 167 1.47 14.61 -2.56
CA PHE A 167 0.36 14.44 -3.50
C PHE A 167 -0.76 15.46 -3.25
N LEU A 168 -1.10 15.72 -1.99
CA LEU A 168 -2.14 16.69 -1.63
C LEU A 168 -1.68 18.13 -1.89
N ASP A 169 -0.41 18.44 -1.64
CA ASP A 169 0.16 19.76 -1.93
C ASP A 169 0.24 20.02 -3.43
N ASP A 170 0.60 19.02 -4.23
CA ASP A 170 0.60 19.10 -5.69
C ASP A 170 -0.83 19.26 -6.24
N PHE A 171 -1.82 18.61 -5.60
CA PHE A 171 -3.22 18.77 -5.98
C PHE A 171 -3.75 20.18 -5.63
N ASP A 172 -3.40 20.73 -4.45
CA ASP A 172 -3.69 22.14 -4.09
C ASP A 172 -3.09 23.09 -5.13
N TYR A 173 -1.82 22.88 -5.49
CA TYR A 173 -1.12 23.69 -6.49
C TYR A 173 -1.82 23.62 -7.84
N TYR A 174 -2.16 22.43 -8.34
CA TYR A 174 -2.89 22.24 -9.59
C TYR A 174 -4.25 22.94 -9.60
N LEU A 175 -5.03 22.82 -8.52
CA LEU A 175 -6.32 23.49 -8.43
C LEU A 175 -6.18 25.00 -8.46
N LYS A 176 -5.10 25.54 -7.91
CA LYS A 176 -4.81 26.98 -7.91
C LYS A 176 -4.35 27.49 -9.27
N THR A 177 -3.37 26.81 -9.89
CA THR A 177 -2.69 27.29 -11.10
C THR A 177 -3.45 26.95 -12.37
N GLU A 178 -3.84 25.68 -12.51
CA GLU A 178 -4.50 25.19 -13.73
C GLU A 178 -6.01 25.40 -13.72
N LYS A 179 -6.65 25.30 -12.55
CA LYS A 179 -8.11 25.47 -12.40
C LYS A 179 -8.50 26.86 -11.89
N LYS A 180 -7.53 27.71 -11.53
CA LYS A 180 -7.72 29.08 -11.04
C LYS A 180 -8.76 29.19 -9.92
N GLN A 181 -8.81 28.18 -9.04
CA GLN A 181 -9.75 28.13 -7.94
C GLN A 181 -9.29 29.00 -6.77
N GLU A 182 -10.26 29.58 -6.06
CA GLU A 182 -10.02 30.29 -4.80
C GLU A 182 -9.64 29.31 -3.68
N GLN A 183 -8.80 29.77 -2.75
CA GLN A 183 -8.30 28.93 -1.65
C GLN A 183 -9.41 28.32 -0.78
N ILE A 184 -10.52 29.01 -0.59
CA ILE A 184 -11.69 28.48 0.16
C ILE A 184 -12.24 27.23 -0.55
N THR A 185 -12.35 27.27 -1.89
CA THR A 185 -12.85 26.15 -2.72
C THR A 185 -11.86 25.00 -2.70
N ILE A 186 -10.56 25.29 -2.83
CA ILE A 186 -9.48 24.30 -2.75
C ILE A 186 -9.50 23.55 -1.41
N ASN A 187 -9.59 24.29 -0.29
CA ASN A 187 -9.66 23.69 1.04
C ASN A 187 -10.85 22.72 1.17
N LYS A 188 -12.02 23.10 0.66
CA LYS A 188 -13.22 22.24 0.65
C LYS A 188 -13.07 21.04 -0.26
N THR A 189 -12.39 21.19 -1.42
CA THR A 189 -12.11 20.11 -2.37
C THR A 189 -11.20 19.07 -1.73
N ILE A 190 -10.11 19.50 -1.10
CA ILE A 190 -9.18 18.59 -0.41
C ILE A 190 -9.84 17.93 0.79
N GLN A 191 -10.66 18.65 1.56
CA GLN A 191 -11.40 18.10 2.69
C GLN A 191 -12.32 16.95 2.24
N ARG A 192 -12.99 17.08 1.09
CA ARG A 192 -13.84 16.03 0.52
C ARG A 192 -13.02 14.86 0.00
N LEU A 193 -11.85 15.10 -0.60
CA LEU A 193 -10.95 14.04 -1.02
C LEU A 193 -10.43 13.21 0.17
N LYS A 194 -10.20 13.85 1.32
CA LYS A 194 -9.78 13.14 2.54
C LYS A 194 -10.81 12.14 3.07
N THR A 195 -12.10 12.33 2.79
CA THR A 195 -13.17 11.44 3.29
C THR A 195 -13.03 10.01 2.75
N PRO A 196 -12.98 9.75 1.43
CA PRO A 196 -12.76 8.40 0.91
C PRO A 196 -11.37 7.85 1.25
N ILE A 197 -10.33 8.70 1.36
CA ILE A 197 -8.99 8.25 1.80
C ILE A 197 -9.05 7.66 3.22
N ARG A 198 -9.75 8.31 4.16
CA ARG A 198 -9.93 7.78 5.52
C ARG A 198 -10.74 6.49 5.54
N GLN A 199 -11.73 6.36 4.67
CA GLN A 199 -12.46 5.11 4.51
C GLN A 199 -11.54 4.01 3.98
N ALA A 200 -10.68 4.30 2.99
CA ALA A 200 -9.70 3.36 2.47
C ALA A 200 -8.72 2.85 3.56
N ILE A 201 -8.37 3.70 4.54
CA ILE A 201 -7.57 3.29 5.70
C ILE A 201 -8.36 2.31 6.57
N SER A 202 -9.62 2.60 6.89
CA SER A 202 -10.46 1.71 7.69
C SER A 202 -10.73 0.36 7.01
N GLU A 203 -10.69 0.31 5.68
CA GLU A 203 -10.85 -0.90 4.88
C GLU A 203 -9.53 -1.65 4.64
N GLY A 204 -8.39 -1.14 5.17
CA GLY A 204 -7.07 -1.79 5.11
C GLY A 204 -6.30 -1.59 3.79
N TYR A 205 -6.67 -0.63 2.95
CA TYR A 205 -5.93 -0.26 1.74
C TYR A 205 -4.73 0.63 2.01
N LEU A 206 -4.71 1.33 3.15
CA LEU A 206 -3.64 2.22 3.60
C LEU A 206 -3.32 1.99 5.06
N ASP A 207 -2.04 1.98 5.42
CA ASP A 207 -1.60 1.84 6.82
C ASP A 207 -1.66 3.15 7.60
N ARG A 208 -1.53 4.29 6.90
CA ARG A 208 -1.43 5.63 7.48
C ARG A 208 -2.24 6.63 6.68
N ASP A 209 -2.78 7.63 7.37
CA ASP A 209 -3.43 8.76 6.72
C ASP A 209 -2.37 9.71 6.14
N PRO A 210 -2.20 9.78 4.80
CA PRO A 210 -1.25 10.69 4.16
C PRO A 210 -1.63 12.16 4.38
N SER A 211 -2.88 12.41 4.78
CA SER A 211 -3.43 13.75 4.96
C SER A 211 -3.29 14.31 6.37
N ILE A 212 -2.71 13.54 7.33
CA ILE A 212 -2.67 13.94 8.74
C ILE A 212 -1.91 15.26 8.98
N LEU A 213 -0.84 15.48 8.22
CA LEU A 213 -0.02 16.68 8.30
C LEU A 213 -0.51 17.82 7.39
N HIS A 214 -1.48 17.53 6.50
CA HIS A 214 -2.00 18.54 5.60
C HIS A 214 -2.91 19.52 6.35
N LYS A 215 -2.47 20.77 6.46
CA LYS A 215 -3.24 21.87 7.05
C LYS A 215 -3.90 22.71 5.95
N SER A 216 -5.21 22.95 6.09
CA SER A 216 -5.90 23.88 5.21
C SER A 216 -5.31 25.27 5.33
N LYS A 217 -5.08 25.93 4.19
CA LYS A 217 -4.52 27.30 4.17
C LYS A 217 -5.54 28.29 4.69
N THR A 218 -5.10 29.20 5.55
CA THR A 218 -5.96 30.26 6.12
C THR A 218 -6.37 31.23 5.02
N VAL A 219 -7.67 31.54 4.98
CA VAL A 219 -8.24 32.56 4.09
C VAL A 219 -8.79 33.68 4.95
N ARG A 220 -8.20 34.87 4.80
CA ARG A 220 -8.74 36.07 5.43
C ARG A 220 -9.91 36.58 4.57
N LYS A 221 -11.11 36.62 5.14
CA LYS A 221 -12.24 37.30 4.52
C LYS A 221 -12.24 38.76 5.00
N THR A 222 -12.20 39.67 4.05
CA THR A 222 -12.59 41.07 4.36
C THR A 222 -14.10 41.06 4.46
N VAL A 223 -14.61 41.32 5.66
CA VAL A 223 -16.04 41.48 5.87
C VAL A 223 -16.38 42.92 5.50
N ILE A 224 -17.17 43.10 4.45
CA ILE A 224 -17.69 44.40 4.06
C ILE A 224 -19.02 44.55 4.81
N PHE A 225 -19.13 45.56 5.65
CA PHE A 225 -20.37 45.92 6.34
C PHE A 225 -20.98 47.09 5.59
N LEU A 226 -22.28 47.05 5.43
CA LEU A 226 -23.02 48.27 5.08
C LEU A 226 -22.97 49.22 6.26
N THR A 227 -22.61 50.47 6.01
CA THR A 227 -22.72 51.53 7.02
C THR A 227 -24.18 51.81 7.32
N THR A 228 -24.45 52.45 8.47
CA THR A 228 -25.84 52.82 8.85
C THR A 228 -26.50 53.76 7.84
N GLU A 229 -25.69 54.53 7.11
CA GLU A 229 -26.14 55.43 6.04
C GLU A 229 -26.51 54.69 4.77
N GLU A 230 -25.69 53.72 4.35
CA GLU A 230 -25.97 52.85 3.21
C GLU A 230 -27.21 51.96 3.43
N LEU A 231 -27.46 51.55 4.69
CA LEU A 231 -28.64 50.77 5.06
C LEU A 231 -29.94 51.61 5.00
N LYS A 232 -29.85 52.93 5.18
CA LYS A 232 -31.00 53.84 5.09
C LYS A 232 -31.37 54.21 3.66
N THR A 233 -30.48 53.94 2.70
CA THR A 233 -30.67 54.22 1.27
C THR A 233 -31.15 53.02 0.47
N LEU A 234 -31.33 51.87 1.09
CA LEU A 234 -31.96 50.64 0.57
C LEU A 234 -33.43 50.61 0.94
#